data_bcb725d261e8aa7e6934b6813c8b812b
#
_entry.id   bcb725d261e8aa7e6934b6813c8b812b
#
_cell.length_a   1.000
_cell.length_b   1.000
_cell.length_c   1.000
_cell.angle_alpha   90.00
_cell.angle_beta   90.00
_cell.angle_gamma   90.00
#
_symmetry.space_group_name_H-M   'P 1'
#
loop_
_entity.id
_entity.type
_entity.pdbx_description
1 polymer ?
#
loop_
_entity_poly.entity_id
_entity_poly.type
_entity_poly.pdbx_seq_one_letter_code
_entity_poly.pdbx_strand_id
1 'polypeptide(L)'
;MAITVKKIKTKGIINRVQEISGVDLSVCFQCKKCTSGCPVSKLVKNPPSEIMRRLHLKAGDEILESDILWMCVSCETCSARCPMGIDVAAVMDALRKLAAEKGASKQEGNVPLFNRAFLKTVQMFGRTYDIAMITAYKLGTLKLMNDTEKFPTMLKKRKIALLPSFKGDRKTTKRIFKKAGQKKKHNAAGEADK
;
A
#
# COMPACT_ATOMS: atom_id res chain seq x y z
N MET A 1 36.72 3.16 -14.32
CA MET A 1 35.61 2.27 -13.92
C MET A 1 34.39 2.68 -14.72
N ALA A 2 34.01 1.94 -15.73
CA ALA A 2 32.83 2.26 -16.53
C ALA A 2 31.58 1.72 -15.83
N ILE A 3 30.67 2.60 -15.45
CA ILE A 3 29.38 2.22 -14.90
C ILE A 3 28.51 1.74 -16.06
N THR A 4 28.33 0.43 -16.18
CA THR A 4 27.43 -0.17 -17.16
C THR A 4 26.00 0.12 -16.72
N VAL A 5 25.40 1.18 -17.24
CA VAL A 5 23.98 1.47 -17.04
C VAL A 5 23.18 0.44 -17.85
N LYS A 6 22.64 -0.55 -17.15
CA LYS A 6 21.74 -1.54 -17.74
C LYS A 6 20.53 -0.83 -18.33
N LYS A 7 20.41 -0.83 -19.64
CA LYS A 7 19.30 -0.17 -20.38
C LYS A 7 17.98 -0.88 -20.03
N ILE A 8 17.29 -0.38 -19.02
CA ILE A 8 16.06 -0.97 -18.51
C ILE A 8 14.92 -0.48 -19.42
N LYS A 9 14.11 -1.38 -19.94
CA LYS A 9 12.86 -1.08 -20.68
C LYS A 9 11.84 -0.48 -19.71
N THR A 10 11.94 0.82 -19.41
CA THR A 10 11.20 1.50 -18.35
C THR A 10 10.02 2.33 -18.83
N LYS A 11 9.56 2.15 -20.07
CA LYS A 11 8.36 2.86 -20.56
C LYS A 11 7.08 2.56 -19.79
N GLY A 12 7.07 1.50 -18.94
CA GLY A 12 5.85 1.00 -18.30
C GLY A 12 5.47 1.67 -16.99
N ILE A 13 6.37 1.83 -16.00
CA ILE A 13 5.97 2.17 -14.61
C ILE A 13 5.54 3.63 -14.48
N ILE A 14 6.29 4.57 -15.03
CA ILE A 14 5.99 6.01 -14.91
C ILE A 14 4.64 6.32 -15.54
N ASN A 15 4.42 5.84 -16.76
CA ASN A 15 3.16 6.06 -17.47
C ASN A 15 1.98 5.45 -16.68
N ARG A 16 2.16 4.25 -16.13
CA ARG A 16 1.14 3.62 -15.28
C ARG A 16 0.90 4.37 -13.98
N VAL A 17 1.95 4.90 -13.36
CA VAL A 17 1.81 5.74 -12.16
C VAL A 17 1.04 7.00 -12.48
N GLN A 18 1.38 7.71 -13.58
CA GLN A 18 0.67 8.91 -14.00
C GLN A 18 -0.79 8.60 -14.38
N GLU A 19 -1.05 7.50 -15.08
CA GLU A 19 -2.39 7.05 -15.43
C GLU A 19 -3.25 6.75 -14.19
N ILE A 20 -2.68 6.05 -13.20
CA ILE A 20 -3.41 5.65 -11.99
C ILE A 20 -3.59 6.83 -11.05
N SER A 21 -2.59 7.67 -10.87
CA SER A 21 -2.61 8.81 -9.95
C SER A 21 -3.28 10.05 -10.53
N GLY A 22 -3.33 10.16 -11.86
CA GLY A 22 -3.78 11.38 -12.55
C GLY A 22 -2.81 12.56 -12.41
N VAL A 23 -1.56 12.32 -11.98
CA VAL A 23 -0.57 13.36 -11.63
C VAL A 23 0.48 13.48 -12.72
N ASP A 24 0.74 14.72 -13.17
CA ASP A 24 1.90 15.01 -14.00
C ASP A 24 3.16 15.11 -13.12
N LEU A 25 4.06 14.15 -13.31
CA LEU A 25 5.31 14.08 -12.55
C LEU A 25 6.38 15.06 -13.09
N SER A 26 6.24 15.54 -14.33
CA SER A 26 7.26 16.37 -15.01
C SER A 26 7.49 17.72 -14.34
N VAL A 27 6.47 18.26 -13.67
CA VAL A 27 6.50 19.56 -13.00
C VAL A 27 7.22 19.58 -11.66
N CYS A 28 7.77 18.47 -11.20
CA CYS A 28 8.38 18.34 -9.88
C CYS A 28 9.74 19.08 -9.79
N PHE A 29 9.85 20.05 -8.90
CA PHE A 29 11.09 20.84 -8.68
C PHE A 29 12.16 20.14 -7.86
N GLN A 30 11.92 18.92 -7.36
CA GLN A 30 12.85 18.18 -6.49
C GLN A 30 13.24 18.95 -5.20
N CYS A 31 12.36 19.84 -4.71
CA CYS A 31 12.61 20.74 -3.57
C CYS A 31 12.64 20.05 -2.20
N LYS A 32 12.35 18.74 -2.14
CA LYS A 32 12.35 17.90 -0.92
C LYS A 32 11.34 18.28 0.17
N LYS A 33 10.43 19.24 -0.05
CA LYS A 33 9.40 19.62 0.94
C LYS A 33 8.46 18.47 1.31
N CYS A 34 8.20 17.54 0.38
CA CYS A 34 7.42 16.33 0.66
C CYS A 34 8.08 15.41 1.69
N THR A 35 9.41 15.33 1.73
CA THR A 35 10.15 14.56 2.73
C THR A 35 10.24 15.28 4.07
N SER A 36 10.49 16.59 4.07
CA SER A 36 10.66 17.36 5.32
C SER A 36 9.43 17.32 6.23
N GLY A 37 8.24 17.13 5.67
CA GLY A 37 6.99 16.99 6.42
C GLY A 37 6.53 15.57 6.66
N CYS A 38 7.22 14.58 6.16
CA CYS A 38 6.77 13.19 6.26
C CYS A 38 7.07 12.59 7.65
N PRO A 39 6.06 12.11 8.39
CA PRO A 39 6.25 11.57 9.73
C PRO A 39 7.12 10.30 9.76
N VAL A 40 7.16 9.56 8.65
CA VAL A 40 7.93 8.31 8.55
C VAL A 40 9.26 8.48 7.81
N SER A 41 9.63 9.69 7.40
CA SER A 41 10.82 9.93 6.57
C SER A 41 12.13 9.43 7.18
N LYS A 42 12.24 9.44 8.53
CA LYS A 42 13.43 8.96 9.27
C LYS A 42 13.46 7.44 9.46
N LEU A 43 12.34 6.77 9.20
CA LEU A 43 12.18 5.33 9.41
C LEU A 43 12.36 4.52 8.13
N VAL A 44 12.46 5.20 6.99
CA VAL A 44 12.52 4.58 5.67
C VAL A 44 13.81 4.93 4.93
N LYS A 45 14.30 4.01 4.12
CA LYS A 45 15.50 4.23 3.28
C LYS A 45 15.23 5.17 2.13
N ASN A 46 14.03 5.08 1.55
CA ASN A 46 13.62 5.85 0.37
C ASN A 46 12.46 6.80 0.73
N PRO A 47 12.72 8.01 1.26
CA PRO A 47 11.69 8.97 1.62
C PRO A 47 10.96 9.52 0.37
N PRO A 48 9.82 10.25 0.52
CA PRO A 48 9.00 10.68 -0.62
C PRO A 48 9.75 11.41 -1.73
N SER A 49 10.69 12.31 -1.39
CA SER A 49 11.47 13.02 -2.40
C SER A 49 12.39 12.11 -3.21
N GLU A 50 12.90 11.04 -2.58
CA GLU A 50 13.73 10.06 -3.29
C GLU A 50 12.88 9.24 -4.26
N ILE A 51 11.67 8.85 -3.88
CA ILE A 51 10.74 8.19 -4.79
C ILE A 51 10.42 9.09 -6.00
N MET A 52 10.10 10.36 -5.74
CA MET A 52 9.83 11.34 -6.82
C MET A 52 11.05 11.49 -7.74
N ARG A 53 12.26 11.53 -7.18
CA ARG A 53 13.50 11.61 -7.94
C ARG A 53 13.72 10.36 -8.80
N ARG A 54 13.53 9.17 -8.24
CA ARG A 54 13.68 7.90 -8.98
C ARG A 54 12.68 7.78 -10.12
N LEU A 55 11.45 8.26 -9.93
CA LEU A 55 10.45 8.33 -11.01
C LEU A 55 10.94 9.25 -12.13
N HIS A 56 11.49 10.44 -11.82
CA HIS A 56 12.08 11.33 -12.80
C HIS A 56 13.26 10.70 -13.56
N LEU A 57 14.12 10.00 -12.86
CA LEU A 57 15.27 9.28 -13.45
C LEU A 57 14.86 8.02 -14.20
N LYS A 58 13.55 7.75 -14.32
CA LYS A 58 13.02 6.56 -14.96
C LYS A 58 13.61 5.26 -14.37
N ALA A 59 13.87 5.27 -13.06
CA ALA A 59 14.29 4.06 -12.36
C ALA A 59 13.22 2.97 -12.53
N GLY A 60 13.68 1.73 -12.65
CA GLY A 60 12.84 0.62 -13.00
C GLY A 60 11.97 0.10 -11.85
N ASP A 61 11.70 -1.18 -11.93
CA ASP A 61 10.84 -1.91 -10.98
C ASP A 61 11.32 -1.88 -9.53
N GLU A 62 12.58 -1.52 -9.29
CA GLU A 62 13.19 -1.34 -7.96
C GLU A 62 12.43 -0.33 -7.08
N ILE A 63 11.72 0.63 -7.67
CA ILE A 63 10.87 1.56 -6.91
C ILE A 63 9.77 0.81 -6.17
N LEU A 64 9.23 -0.26 -6.76
CA LEU A 64 8.13 -1.04 -6.18
C LEU A 64 8.55 -1.86 -4.96
N GLU A 65 9.86 -2.03 -4.75
CA GLU A 65 10.43 -2.68 -3.58
C GLU A 65 10.74 -1.70 -2.44
N SER A 66 10.41 -0.42 -2.60
CA SER A 66 10.70 0.60 -1.62
C SER A 66 9.84 0.46 -0.36
N ASP A 67 10.51 0.49 0.79
CA ASP A 67 9.90 0.35 2.13
C ASP A 67 8.81 1.39 2.42
N ILE A 68 9.00 2.63 1.93
CA ILE A 68 8.02 3.71 2.14
C ILE A 68 6.62 3.36 1.62
N LEU A 69 6.50 2.54 0.58
CA LEU A 69 5.19 2.19 0.02
C LEU A 69 4.30 1.50 1.05
N TRP A 70 4.91 0.75 1.99
CA TRP A 70 4.20 0.01 3.04
C TRP A 70 4.20 0.72 4.39
N MET A 71 5.17 1.62 4.61
CA MET A 71 5.27 2.42 5.84
C MET A 71 4.45 3.72 5.76
N CYS A 72 4.04 4.15 4.57
CA CYS A 72 3.28 5.37 4.36
C CYS A 72 1.90 5.28 5.02
N VAL A 73 1.62 6.22 5.92
CA VAL A 73 0.34 6.31 6.65
C VAL A 73 -0.73 7.13 5.93
N SER A 74 -0.50 7.50 4.66
CA SER A 74 -1.44 8.26 3.80
C SER A 74 -1.95 9.55 4.48
N CYS A 75 -1.07 10.27 5.18
CA CYS A 75 -1.43 11.49 5.92
C CYS A 75 -1.54 12.74 5.06
N GLU A 76 -1.26 12.64 3.75
CA GLU A 76 -1.35 13.71 2.73
C GLU A 76 -0.48 14.95 2.96
N THR A 77 0.34 14.99 4.01
CA THR A 77 1.22 16.13 4.33
C THR A 77 2.17 16.45 3.17
N CYS A 78 2.63 15.45 2.44
CA CYS A 78 3.51 15.62 1.28
C CYS A 78 2.82 16.36 0.13
N SER A 79 1.55 16.08 -0.14
CA SER A 79 0.73 16.73 -1.17
C SER A 79 0.41 18.17 -0.75
N ALA A 80 -0.02 18.37 0.50
CA ALA A 80 -0.34 19.71 1.03
C ALA A 80 0.86 20.67 1.03
N ARG A 81 2.09 20.15 1.16
CA ARG A 81 3.32 20.96 1.17
C ARG A 81 3.97 21.15 -0.20
N CYS A 82 3.43 20.55 -1.24
CA CYS A 82 4.02 20.61 -2.58
C CYS A 82 3.78 22.00 -3.21
N PRO A 83 4.82 22.79 -3.53
CA PRO A 83 4.64 24.11 -4.15
C PRO A 83 4.12 24.03 -5.58
N MET A 84 4.27 22.86 -6.22
CA MET A 84 3.79 22.60 -7.58
C MET A 84 2.40 21.97 -7.61
N GLY A 85 1.73 21.82 -6.45
CA GLY A 85 0.40 21.20 -6.37
C GLY A 85 0.37 19.72 -6.73
N ILE A 86 1.52 19.03 -6.69
CA ILE A 86 1.59 17.60 -6.99
C ILE A 86 0.96 16.82 -5.84
N ASP A 87 0.01 15.96 -6.15
CA ASP A 87 -0.52 14.98 -5.19
C ASP A 87 0.44 13.79 -5.04
N VAL A 88 1.45 13.99 -4.17
CA VAL A 88 2.46 12.98 -3.88
C VAL A 88 1.86 11.76 -3.18
N ALA A 89 0.77 11.94 -2.41
CA ALA A 89 0.09 10.83 -1.76
C ALA A 89 -0.59 9.92 -2.79
N ALA A 90 -1.24 10.48 -3.81
CA ALA A 90 -1.80 9.72 -4.92
C ALA A 90 -0.72 8.95 -5.71
N VAL A 91 0.46 9.53 -5.88
CA VAL A 91 1.62 8.84 -6.49
C VAL A 91 2.04 7.63 -5.66
N MET A 92 2.12 7.79 -4.31
CA MET A 92 2.45 6.68 -3.40
C MET A 92 1.41 5.57 -3.45
N ASP A 93 0.14 5.92 -3.53
CA ASP A 93 -0.96 4.94 -3.63
C ASP A 93 -0.93 4.19 -4.98
N ALA A 94 -0.63 4.88 -6.07
CA ALA A 94 -0.44 4.26 -7.38
C ALA A 94 0.72 3.25 -7.36
N LEU A 95 1.86 3.63 -6.79
CA LEU A 95 3.02 2.74 -6.64
C LEU A 95 2.70 1.54 -5.75
N ARG A 96 2.00 1.74 -4.63
CA ARG A 96 1.56 0.65 -3.73
C ARG A 96 0.65 -0.34 -4.45
N LYS A 97 -0.27 0.17 -5.29
CA LYS A 97 -1.13 -0.67 -6.12
C LYS A 97 -0.30 -1.52 -7.08
N LEU A 98 0.64 -0.90 -7.80
CA LEU A 98 1.53 -1.60 -8.74
C LEU A 98 2.44 -2.63 -8.03
N ALA A 99 2.99 -2.28 -6.86
CA ALA A 99 3.78 -3.19 -6.04
C ALA A 99 2.96 -4.42 -5.60
N ALA A 100 1.71 -4.21 -5.19
CA ALA A 100 0.80 -5.29 -4.81
C ALA A 100 0.43 -6.20 -6.00
N GLU A 101 0.27 -5.64 -7.20
CA GLU A 101 -0.01 -6.39 -8.44
C GLU A 101 1.19 -7.25 -8.86
N LYS A 102 2.41 -6.72 -8.75
CA LYS A 102 3.65 -7.46 -9.07
C LYS A 102 4.12 -8.41 -7.98
N GLY A 103 3.44 -8.44 -6.83
CA GLY A 103 3.83 -9.28 -5.69
C GLY A 103 5.13 -8.84 -5.02
N ALA A 104 5.61 -7.62 -5.28
CA ALA A 104 6.80 -7.02 -4.68
C ALA A 104 6.69 -6.82 -3.16
N SER A 105 5.52 -7.06 -2.61
CA SER A 105 5.22 -6.98 -1.18
C SER A 105 5.90 -8.05 -0.30
N LYS A 106 6.65 -8.97 -0.88
CA LYS A 106 7.28 -10.07 -0.13
C LYS A 106 8.44 -9.60 0.76
N GLN A 107 9.11 -8.49 0.43
CA GLN A 107 10.28 -7.99 1.16
C GLN A 107 9.91 -7.10 2.35
N GLU A 108 8.72 -6.51 2.37
CA GLU A 108 8.33 -5.49 3.35
C GLU A 108 7.47 -6.04 4.51
N GLY A 109 7.79 -7.22 4.97
CA GLY A 109 7.18 -7.80 6.16
C GLY A 109 5.70 -8.13 5.99
N ASN A 110 4.97 -8.07 7.09
CA ASN A 110 3.64 -8.66 7.19
C ASN A 110 2.48 -7.68 6.88
N VAL A 111 2.78 -6.42 6.47
CA VAL A 111 1.75 -5.39 6.23
C VAL A 111 0.74 -5.80 5.13
N PRO A 112 1.18 -6.29 3.96
CA PRO A 112 0.25 -6.74 2.94
C PRO A 112 -0.61 -7.93 3.37
N LEU A 113 -0.03 -8.84 4.17
CA LEU A 113 -0.74 -9.98 4.74
C LEU A 113 -1.81 -9.51 5.74
N PHE A 114 -1.44 -8.57 6.63
CA PHE A 114 -2.37 -7.95 7.55
C PHE A 114 -3.54 -7.28 6.81
N ASN A 115 -3.25 -6.48 5.79
CA ASN A 115 -4.28 -5.81 4.99
C ASN A 115 -5.22 -6.82 4.31
N ARG A 116 -4.69 -7.92 3.79
CA ARG A 116 -5.51 -9.01 3.21
C ARG A 116 -6.40 -9.67 4.26
N ALA A 117 -5.85 -9.99 5.42
CA ALA A 117 -6.60 -10.58 6.53
C ALA A 117 -7.72 -9.64 6.98
N PHE A 118 -7.40 -8.36 7.16
CA PHE A 118 -8.37 -7.32 7.49
C PHE A 118 -9.53 -7.24 6.48
N LEU A 119 -9.22 -7.06 5.20
CA LEU A 119 -10.23 -6.98 4.14
C LEU A 119 -11.06 -8.26 4.03
N LYS A 120 -10.45 -9.42 4.24
CA LYS A 120 -11.15 -10.71 4.23
C LYS A 120 -12.20 -10.80 5.35
N THR A 121 -11.83 -10.37 6.57
CA THR A 121 -12.78 -10.35 7.69
C THR A 121 -13.94 -9.38 7.43
N VAL A 122 -13.66 -8.19 6.90
CA VAL A 122 -14.70 -7.22 6.51
C VAL A 122 -15.63 -7.80 5.43
N GLN A 123 -15.08 -8.48 4.43
CA GLN A 123 -15.86 -9.13 3.38
C GLN A 123 -16.78 -10.24 3.92
N MET A 124 -16.29 -11.02 4.89
CA MET A 124 -17.04 -12.15 5.46
C MET A 124 -18.11 -11.72 6.46
N PHE A 125 -17.78 -10.77 7.35
CA PHE A 125 -18.63 -10.39 8.49
C PHE A 125 -19.34 -9.05 8.30
N GLY A 126 -19.01 -8.27 7.25
CA GLY A 126 -19.53 -6.91 7.03
C GLY A 126 -18.84 -5.86 7.91
N ARG A 127 -17.95 -6.28 8.80
CA ARG A 127 -17.10 -5.46 9.67
C ARG A 127 -15.87 -6.26 10.11
N THR A 128 -14.90 -5.59 10.71
CA THR A 128 -13.71 -6.26 11.25
C THR A 128 -14.10 -7.20 12.39
N TYR A 129 -13.52 -8.40 12.37
CA TYR A 129 -13.60 -9.36 13.47
C TYR A 129 -12.18 -9.66 13.96
N ASP A 130 -11.84 -9.11 15.12
CA ASP A 130 -10.47 -9.04 15.62
C ASP A 130 -9.80 -10.41 15.77
N ILE A 131 -10.53 -11.39 16.36
CA ILE A 131 -9.98 -12.74 16.54
C ILE A 131 -9.67 -13.40 15.22
N ALA A 132 -10.60 -13.38 14.26
CA ALA A 132 -10.37 -13.99 12.95
C ALA A 132 -9.22 -13.30 12.20
N MET A 133 -9.12 -11.96 12.32
CA MET A 133 -8.03 -11.20 11.72
C MET A 133 -6.68 -11.58 12.33
N ILE A 134 -6.57 -11.61 13.67
CA ILE A 134 -5.34 -11.97 14.38
C ILE A 134 -4.95 -13.41 14.06
N THR A 135 -5.92 -14.34 14.06
CA THR A 135 -5.67 -15.74 13.76
C THR A 135 -5.18 -15.91 12.31
N ALA A 136 -5.86 -15.30 11.35
CA ALA A 136 -5.45 -15.36 9.94
C ALA A 136 -4.06 -14.76 9.72
N TYR A 137 -3.75 -13.66 10.41
CA TYR A 137 -2.43 -13.02 10.36
C TYR A 137 -1.33 -13.90 10.97
N LYS A 138 -1.57 -14.46 12.17
CA LYS A 138 -0.60 -15.33 12.84
C LYS A 138 -0.35 -16.63 12.08
N LEU A 139 -1.39 -17.26 11.52
CA LEU A 139 -1.25 -18.42 10.67
C LEU A 139 -0.44 -18.12 9.40
N GLY A 140 -0.69 -16.96 8.78
CA GLY A 140 0.02 -16.55 7.57
C GLY A 140 1.48 -16.15 7.81
N THR A 141 1.84 -15.71 9.03
CA THR A 141 3.21 -15.34 9.39
C THR A 141 4.00 -16.48 10.02
N LEU A 142 3.34 -17.61 10.38
CA LEU A 142 3.89 -18.72 11.16
C LEU A 142 4.50 -18.29 12.52
N LYS A 143 4.22 -17.08 12.98
CA LYS A 143 4.70 -16.53 14.27
C LYS A 143 3.61 -16.60 15.32
N LEU A 144 3.19 -17.82 15.68
CA LEU A 144 2.08 -18.04 16.61
C LEU A 144 2.35 -17.53 18.02
N MET A 145 3.61 -17.57 18.46
CA MET A 145 3.97 -17.30 19.87
C MET A 145 4.30 -15.85 20.19
N ASN A 146 4.50 -14.99 19.19
CA ASN A 146 4.81 -13.59 19.43
C ASN A 146 3.60 -12.85 20.01
N ASP A 147 3.83 -12.03 21.06
CA ASP A 147 2.81 -11.17 21.71
C ASP A 147 1.64 -11.92 22.38
N THR A 148 1.77 -13.22 22.63
CA THR A 148 0.73 -13.99 23.36
C THR A 148 0.55 -13.54 24.80
N GLU A 149 1.56 -12.95 25.42
CA GLU A 149 1.51 -12.45 26.80
C GLU A 149 0.48 -11.30 26.99
N LYS A 150 0.25 -10.52 25.94
CA LYS A 150 -0.70 -9.39 25.97
C LYS A 150 -2.16 -9.83 25.78
N PHE A 151 -2.36 -11.03 25.22
CA PHE A 151 -3.70 -11.52 24.88
C PHE A 151 -4.63 -11.66 26.08
N PRO A 152 -4.23 -12.28 27.23
CA PRO A 152 -5.09 -12.42 28.39
C PRO A 152 -5.48 -11.06 28.99
N THR A 153 -4.56 -10.08 28.96
CA THR A 153 -4.85 -8.72 29.45
C THR A 153 -5.88 -8.01 28.56
N MET A 154 -5.79 -8.17 27.25
CA MET A 154 -6.77 -7.58 26.32
C MET A 154 -8.15 -8.24 26.45
N LEU A 155 -8.18 -9.56 26.68
CA LEU A 155 -9.41 -10.30 26.90
C LEU A 155 -10.09 -9.86 28.24
N LYS A 156 -9.32 -9.77 29.32
CA LYS A 156 -9.81 -9.31 30.65
C LYS A 156 -10.38 -7.89 30.58
N LYS A 157 -9.78 -7.02 29.78
CA LYS A 157 -10.26 -5.64 29.54
C LYS A 157 -11.41 -5.56 28.53
N ARG A 158 -11.96 -6.67 28.07
CA ARG A 158 -13.04 -6.76 27.06
C ARG A 158 -12.78 -5.96 25.79
N LYS A 159 -11.51 -5.79 25.41
CA LYS A 159 -11.12 -5.05 24.19
C LYS A 159 -11.22 -5.89 22.92
N ILE A 160 -11.30 -7.21 23.07
CA ILE A 160 -11.43 -8.17 21.95
C ILE A 160 -12.80 -8.82 22.07
N ALA A 161 -13.62 -8.69 21.02
CA ALA A 161 -14.91 -9.36 20.94
C ALA A 161 -14.71 -10.85 20.58
N LEU A 162 -15.07 -11.75 21.50
CA LEU A 162 -14.97 -13.21 21.29
C LEU A 162 -15.93 -13.72 20.19
N LEU A 163 -17.09 -13.07 20.06
CA LEU A 163 -18.10 -13.47 19.07
C LEU A 163 -18.18 -12.45 17.94
N PRO A 164 -18.33 -12.91 16.69
CA PRO A 164 -18.50 -12.00 15.56
C PRO A 164 -19.81 -11.25 15.71
N SER A 165 -19.76 -9.93 15.61
CA SER A 165 -20.99 -9.13 15.58
C SER A 165 -21.56 -9.13 14.16
N PHE A 166 -22.75 -9.70 14.00
CA PHE A 166 -23.46 -9.75 12.71
C PHE A 166 -24.26 -8.46 12.40
N LYS A 167 -24.10 -7.40 13.21
CA LYS A 167 -24.77 -6.10 13.02
C LYS A 167 -24.24 -5.28 11.83
N GLY A 168 -23.20 -5.74 11.13
CA GLY A 168 -22.67 -5.09 9.94
C GLY A 168 -23.55 -5.34 8.70
N ASP A 169 -23.65 -4.37 7.80
CA ASP A 169 -24.34 -4.54 6.53
C ASP A 169 -23.52 -5.41 5.54
N ARG A 170 -23.69 -6.72 5.68
CA ARG A 170 -23.01 -7.71 4.84
C ARG A 170 -23.44 -7.62 3.36
N LYS A 171 -24.68 -7.21 3.06
CA LYS A 171 -25.18 -7.14 1.69
C LYS A 171 -24.50 -6.02 0.93
N THR A 172 -24.46 -4.82 1.49
CA THR A 172 -23.77 -3.67 0.91
C THR A 172 -22.27 -3.91 0.80
N THR A 173 -21.65 -4.45 1.85
CA THR A 173 -20.21 -4.79 1.83
C THR A 173 -19.88 -5.77 0.71
N LYS A 174 -20.60 -6.88 0.58
CA LYS A 174 -20.41 -7.85 -0.52
C LYS A 174 -20.58 -7.22 -1.89
N ARG A 175 -21.56 -6.31 -2.04
CA ARG A 175 -21.81 -5.59 -3.30
C ARG A 175 -20.63 -4.69 -3.68
N ILE A 176 -20.05 -3.98 -2.69
CA ILE A 176 -18.86 -3.14 -2.88
C ILE A 176 -17.68 -3.99 -3.33
N PHE A 177 -17.38 -5.08 -2.64
CA PHE A 177 -16.28 -5.98 -3.02
C PHE A 177 -16.48 -6.61 -4.40
N LYS A 178 -17.72 -6.98 -4.76
CA LYS A 178 -18.04 -7.50 -6.11
C LYS A 178 -17.76 -6.47 -7.19
N LYS A 179 -18.22 -5.22 -6.99
CA LYS A 179 -17.95 -4.11 -7.94
C LYS A 179 -16.46 -3.79 -8.07
N ALA A 180 -15.73 -3.74 -6.95
CA ALA A 180 -14.28 -3.53 -6.96
C ALA A 180 -13.53 -4.64 -7.70
N GLY A 181 -13.94 -5.91 -7.51
CA GLY A 181 -13.37 -7.06 -8.23
C GLY A 181 -13.65 -7.05 -9.73
N GLN A 182 -14.83 -6.59 -10.16
CA GLN A 182 -15.18 -6.46 -11.57
C GLN A 182 -14.33 -5.37 -12.25
N LYS A 183 -14.17 -4.20 -11.60
CA LYS A 183 -13.32 -3.11 -12.11
C LYS A 183 -11.87 -3.56 -12.28
N LYS A 184 -11.36 -4.40 -11.38
CA LYS A 184 -10.01 -4.95 -11.49
C LYS A 184 -9.86 -5.88 -12.70
N LYS A 185 -10.84 -6.73 -13.00
CA LYS A 185 -10.84 -7.62 -14.17
C LYS A 185 -10.92 -6.83 -15.48
N HIS A 186 -11.74 -5.79 -15.53
CA HIS A 186 -11.88 -4.95 -16.73
C HIS A 186 -10.58 -4.20 -17.06
N ASN A 187 -9.91 -3.65 -16.04
CA ASN A 187 -8.63 -2.96 -16.22
C ASN A 187 -7.52 -3.94 -16.67
N ALA A 188 -7.49 -5.17 -16.12
CA ALA A 188 -6.53 -6.19 -16.52
C ALA A 188 -6.76 -6.71 -17.94
N ALA A 189 -8.00 -6.79 -18.41
CA ALA A 189 -8.33 -7.20 -19.78
C ALA A 189 -7.96 -6.11 -20.80
N GLY A 190 -8.16 -4.82 -20.47
CA GLY A 190 -7.77 -3.70 -21.34
C GLY A 190 -6.25 -3.47 -21.43
N GLU A 191 -5.45 -4.07 -20.53
CA GLU A 191 -3.98 -4.05 -20.57
C GLU A 191 -3.40 -5.20 -21.41
N ALA A 192 -4.15 -6.26 -21.64
CA ALA A 192 -3.73 -7.39 -22.48
C ALA A 192 -3.90 -7.12 -23.99
N ASP A 193 -4.70 -6.12 -24.34
CA ASP A 193 -5.07 -5.79 -25.75
C ASP A 193 -4.30 -4.56 -26.29
N LYS A 194 -3.29 -4.05 -25.54
CA LYS A 194 -2.38 -2.97 -25.94
C LYS A 194 -0.91 -3.40 -25.86
#